data_30e3f140ba50badd72c17c85a787d17d
#
_entry.id   30e3f140ba50badd72c17c85a787d17d
#
_cell.length_a   1.000
_cell.length_b   1.000
_cell.length_c   1.000
_cell.angle_alpha   90.00
_cell.angle_beta   90.00
_cell.angle_gamma   90.00
#
_symmetry.space_group_name_H-M   'P 1'
#
loop_
_entity.id
_entity.type
_entity.pdbx_description
1 polymer ?
#
loop_
_entity_poly.entity_id
_entity_poly.type
_entity_poly.pdbx_seq_one_letter_code
_entity_poly.pdbx_strand_id
1 'polypeptide(L)'
;MVIHIMTTRHRGLSQKEGKSFQKVINQYYLQHKRPMPWRDTVDPYCILVSEFMLQQTQAERVLLKYGPFITRFPDFQTLSRAGLKEVLAAWQGLGYNRRVINLKETAEEIISRYSGKVPESTEELIQLPGIGKATAGAILAFVFNKPSVFIETNIRRVFIHFFFQDKKDIQDKEIMPLVEKTLDHENPRYWYYALMDYGALLKKQGSNPNRKSAHYSRQAPFEGSNRQARGAILRHLLNNGTMEEYELITLLGITPLHGEKIISDLEKDGFLYRCGANVCLRT
;
A
#
# COMPACT_ATOMS: atom_id res chain seq x y z
N MET A 1 23.06 0.32 20.95
CA MET A 1 22.60 0.18 22.37
C MET A 1 21.18 -0.40 22.32
N VAL A 2 21.03 -1.71 22.50
CA VAL A 2 19.71 -2.36 22.53
C VAL A 2 19.08 -2.00 23.88
N ILE A 3 18.14 -1.05 23.88
CA ILE A 3 17.37 -0.76 25.08
C ILE A 3 16.37 -1.90 25.22
N HIS A 4 16.61 -2.75 26.23
CA HIS A 4 15.66 -3.75 26.72
C HIS A 4 14.49 -2.97 27.33
N ILE A 5 13.49 -2.60 26.51
CA ILE A 5 12.24 -2.07 26.99
C ILE A 5 11.37 -3.29 27.34
N MET A 6 11.11 -3.38 28.62
CA MET A 6 10.50 -4.44 29.40
C MET A 6 9.38 -5.24 28.73
N THR A 7 9.46 -6.56 28.90
CA THR A 7 8.33 -7.49 28.81
C THR A 7 7.17 -7.00 29.68
N THR A 8 6.14 -6.46 29.06
CA THR A 8 4.88 -6.16 29.74
C THR A 8 4.13 -7.48 29.99
N ARG A 9 4.54 -8.20 31.05
CA ARG A 9 3.72 -9.27 31.60
C ARG A 9 2.46 -8.62 32.19
N HIS A 10 1.32 -8.69 31.48
CA HIS A 10 -0.05 -8.42 31.98
C HIS A 10 -0.39 -7.04 32.60
N ARG A 11 0.51 -6.06 32.58
CA ARG A 11 0.22 -4.67 32.97
C ARG A 11 0.25 -3.79 31.74
N GLY A 12 -0.81 -3.01 31.52
CA GLY A 12 -0.87 -2.07 30.40
C GLY A 12 0.35 -1.13 30.41
N LEU A 13 0.76 -0.67 29.21
CA LEU A 13 1.87 0.26 29.00
C LEU A 13 1.73 1.48 29.93
N SER A 14 2.74 1.75 30.78
CA SER A 14 2.78 2.95 31.61
C SER A 14 3.14 4.19 30.78
N GLN A 15 2.77 5.37 31.25
CA GLN A 15 3.11 6.63 30.56
C GLN A 15 4.62 6.81 30.38
N LYS A 16 5.42 6.40 31.36
CA LYS A 16 6.90 6.48 31.32
C LYS A 16 7.47 5.57 30.22
N GLU A 17 6.96 4.34 30.11
CA GLU A 17 7.38 3.40 29.07
C GLU A 17 6.98 3.90 27.69
N GLY A 18 5.77 4.45 27.52
CA GLY A 18 5.30 5.06 26.28
C GLY A 18 6.22 6.20 25.83
N LYS A 19 6.56 7.13 26.73
CA LYS A 19 7.48 8.23 26.45
C LYS A 19 8.89 7.73 26.10
N SER A 20 9.38 6.69 26.78
CA SER A 20 10.69 6.10 26.48
C SER A 20 10.70 5.45 25.09
N PHE A 21 9.64 4.75 24.73
CA PHE A 21 9.45 4.18 23.39
C PHE A 21 9.41 5.27 22.31
N GLN A 22 8.60 6.31 22.49
CA GLN A 22 8.53 7.45 21.57
C GLN A 22 9.91 8.10 21.38
N LYS A 23 10.67 8.28 22.46
CA LYS A 23 12.03 8.84 22.40
C LYS A 23 12.96 8.00 21.52
N VAL A 24 12.95 6.68 21.65
CA VAL A 24 13.79 5.78 20.83
C VAL A 24 13.43 5.89 19.36
N ILE A 25 12.15 5.84 19.03
CA ILE A 25 11.66 5.90 17.64
C ILE A 25 12.01 7.26 17.01
N ASN A 26 11.75 8.37 17.74
CA ASN A 26 12.01 9.71 17.25
C ASN A 26 13.51 9.99 17.09
N GLN A 27 14.36 9.53 18.02
CA GLN A 27 15.82 9.67 17.89
C GLN A 27 16.36 8.95 16.65
N TYR A 28 15.86 7.75 16.40
CA TYR A 28 16.23 7.02 15.18
C TYR A 28 15.82 7.79 13.92
N TYR A 29 14.59 8.29 13.88
CA TYR A 29 14.06 8.99 12.71
C TYR A 29 14.82 10.30 12.42
N LEU A 30 15.18 11.05 13.46
CA LEU A 30 15.97 12.28 13.32
C LEU A 30 17.31 12.03 12.60
N GLN A 31 17.93 10.87 12.85
CA GLN A 31 19.25 10.54 12.30
C GLN A 31 19.20 9.76 10.98
N HIS A 32 18.11 9.05 10.72
CA HIS A 32 18.05 8.04 9.66
C HIS A 32 16.77 8.11 8.82
N LYS A 33 16.06 9.25 8.81
CA LYS A 33 14.86 9.40 7.99
C LYS A 33 15.15 9.08 6.52
N ARG A 34 14.28 8.27 5.92
CA ARG A 34 14.40 7.93 4.50
C ARG A 34 13.83 9.06 3.65
N PRO A 35 14.59 9.63 2.70
CA PRO A 35 14.06 10.62 1.76
C PRO A 35 13.03 9.94 0.84
N MET A 36 11.82 10.45 0.82
CA MET A 36 10.73 9.96 -0.01
C MET A 36 9.89 11.14 -0.49
N PRO A 37 9.74 11.37 -1.83
CA PRO A 37 9.10 12.57 -2.37
C PRO A 37 7.69 12.85 -1.80
N TRP A 38 6.92 11.79 -1.54
CA TRP A 38 5.58 11.90 -0.95
C TRP A 38 5.55 12.29 0.52
N ARG A 39 6.72 12.40 1.19
CA ARG A 39 6.84 12.89 2.58
C ARG A 39 7.15 14.38 2.65
N ASP A 40 7.63 14.95 1.54
CA ASP A 40 8.02 16.35 1.43
C ASP A 40 6.87 17.22 0.91
N THR A 41 5.67 16.66 0.79
CA THR A 41 4.45 17.34 0.35
C THR A 41 3.32 17.16 1.36
N VAL A 42 2.37 18.09 1.34
CA VAL A 42 1.07 18.00 2.02
C VAL A 42 -0.09 17.94 1.02
N ASP A 43 0.21 17.88 -0.27
CA ASP A 43 -0.79 17.75 -1.32
C ASP A 43 -1.56 16.43 -1.17
N PRO A 44 -2.89 16.47 -0.95
CA PRO A 44 -3.71 15.28 -0.75
C PRO A 44 -3.65 14.29 -1.91
N TYR A 45 -3.59 14.78 -3.15
CA TYR A 45 -3.47 13.96 -4.35
C TYR A 45 -2.15 13.17 -4.35
N CYS A 46 -1.04 13.88 -4.17
CA CYS A 46 0.30 13.31 -4.15
C CYS A 46 0.45 12.23 -3.07
N ILE A 47 -0.06 12.49 -1.88
CA ILE A 47 -0.03 11.53 -0.76
C ILE A 47 -0.92 10.32 -1.07
N LEU A 48 -2.14 10.53 -1.56
CA LEU A 48 -3.07 9.46 -1.90
C LEU A 48 -2.49 8.54 -2.98
N VAL A 49 -1.90 9.08 -4.04
CA VAL A 49 -1.21 8.28 -5.07
C VAL A 49 -0.10 7.42 -4.44
N SER A 50 0.71 7.99 -3.54
CA SER A 50 1.77 7.23 -2.88
C SER A 50 1.23 6.10 -2.02
N GLU A 51 0.13 6.31 -1.29
CA GLU A 51 -0.51 5.29 -0.47
C GLU A 51 -1.03 4.12 -1.32
N PHE A 52 -1.64 4.38 -2.47
CA PHE A 52 -2.01 3.33 -3.40
C PHE A 52 -0.81 2.59 -3.98
N MET A 53 0.26 3.29 -4.34
CA MET A 53 1.48 2.67 -4.86
C MET A 53 2.19 1.80 -3.82
N LEU A 54 2.15 2.20 -2.56
CA LEU A 54 2.82 1.50 -1.45
C LEU A 54 2.06 0.24 -0.96
N GLN A 55 0.77 0.09 -1.29
CA GLN A 55 0.04 -1.12 -0.95
C GLN A 55 0.77 -2.36 -1.51
N GLN A 56 1.29 -3.22 -0.64
CA GLN A 56 2.01 -4.46 -0.98
C GLN A 56 3.21 -4.28 -1.94
N THR A 57 3.76 -3.06 -2.07
CA THR A 57 4.92 -2.76 -2.92
C THR A 57 6.04 -2.15 -2.07
N GLN A 58 7.27 -2.54 -2.35
CA GLN A 58 8.44 -1.98 -1.67
C GLN A 58 8.65 -0.52 -2.09
N ALA A 59 9.05 0.32 -1.13
CA ALA A 59 9.22 1.76 -1.34
C ALA A 59 10.24 2.08 -2.45
N GLU A 60 11.30 1.28 -2.56
CA GLU A 60 12.34 1.44 -3.57
C GLU A 60 11.79 1.32 -5.00
N ARG A 61 10.79 0.45 -5.20
CA ARG A 61 10.10 0.30 -6.49
C ARG A 61 9.14 1.46 -6.75
N VAL A 62 8.49 1.95 -5.71
CA VAL A 62 7.58 3.11 -5.80
C VAL A 62 8.38 4.38 -6.15
N LEU A 63 9.56 4.59 -5.56
CA LEU A 63 10.44 5.73 -5.87
C LEU A 63 10.73 5.89 -7.37
N LEU A 64 10.90 4.77 -8.09
CA LEU A 64 11.15 4.79 -9.52
C LEU A 64 9.94 5.20 -10.37
N LYS A 65 8.74 5.06 -9.83
CA LYS A 65 7.47 5.23 -10.57
C LYS A 65 6.68 6.46 -10.16
N TYR A 66 6.85 6.91 -8.93
CA TYR A 66 6.05 7.99 -8.36
C TYR A 66 6.23 9.32 -9.12
N GLY A 67 7.47 9.78 -9.29
CA GLY A 67 7.74 11.04 -10.01
C GLY A 67 7.17 11.07 -11.42
N PRO A 68 7.50 10.09 -12.30
CA PRO A 68 6.93 10.00 -13.64
C PRO A 68 5.39 9.94 -13.66
N PHE A 69 4.77 9.25 -12.68
CA PHE A 69 3.31 9.17 -12.59
C PHE A 69 2.68 10.52 -12.23
N ILE A 70 3.20 11.22 -11.21
CA ILE A 70 2.72 12.55 -10.82
C ILE A 70 2.93 13.58 -11.92
N THR A 71 4.05 13.51 -12.65
CA THR A 71 4.29 14.41 -13.80
C THR A 71 3.25 14.20 -14.90
N ARG A 72 2.86 12.96 -15.16
CA ARG A 72 1.87 12.62 -16.21
C ARG A 72 0.44 12.89 -15.78
N PHE A 73 0.11 12.66 -14.53
CA PHE A 73 -1.21 12.87 -13.93
C PHE A 73 -1.02 13.74 -12.67
N PRO A 74 -0.99 15.08 -12.83
CA PRO A 74 -0.61 15.96 -11.73
C PRO A 74 -1.71 16.17 -10.68
N ASP A 75 -2.95 15.81 -10.97
CA ASP A 75 -4.10 16.04 -10.11
C ASP A 75 -5.23 15.02 -10.34
N PHE A 76 -6.25 15.03 -9.47
CA PHE A 76 -7.44 14.17 -9.58
C PHE A 76 -8.18 14.37 -10.90
N GLN A 77 -8.25 15.60 -11.41
CA GLN A 77 -8.98 15.93 -12.62
C GLN A 77 -8.34 15.26 -13.85
N THR A 78 -7.02 15.37 -13.95
CA THR A 78 -6.24 14.76 -15.04
C THR A 78 -6.32 13.24 -14.97
N LEU A 79 -6.15 12.67 -13.78
CA LEU A 79 -6.19 11.22 -13.58
C LEU A 79 -7.60 10.64 -13.87
N SER A 80 -8.66 11.30 -13.43
CA SER A 80 -10.05 10.86 -13.67
C SER A 80 -10.42 10.82 -15.14
N ARG A 81 -9.89 11.74 -15.94
CA ARG A 81 -10.13 11.83 -17.39
C ARG A 81 -9.24 10.92 -18.23
N ALA A 82 -8.14 10.45 -17.68
CA ALA A 82 -7.19 9.60 -18.41
C ALA A 82 -7.83 8.26 -18.77
N GLY A 83 -7.52 7.74 -19.97
CA GLY A 83 -7.93 6.39 -20.37
C GLY A 83 -7.25 5.31 -19.51
N LEU A 84 -7.96 4.20 -19.24
CA LEU A 84 -7.41 3.11 -18.43
C LEU A 84 -6.09 2.56 -19.00
N LYS A 85 -6.00 2.42 -20.33
CA LYS A 85 -4.78 2.00 -21.02
C LYS A 85 -3.59 2.90 -20.68
N GLU A 86 -3.80 4.19 -20.63
CA GLU A 86 -2.77 5.18 -20.33
C GLU A 86 -2.29 5.09 -18.87
N VAL A 87 -3.23 4.98 -17.94
CA VAL A 87 -2.92 4.85 -16.51
C VAL A 87 -2.23 3.53 -16.19
N LEU A 88 -2.67 2.42 -16.83
CA LEU A 88 -2.02 1.11 -16.73
C LEU A 88 -0.59 1.13 -17.27
N ALA A 89 -0.32 1.83 -18.38
CA ALA A 89 1.02 1.98 -18.94
C ALA A 89 1.97 2.66 -17.94
N ALA A 90 1.52 3.73 -17.29
CA ALA A 90 2.29 4.42 -16.25
C ALA A 90 2.50 3.57 -14.99
N TRP A 91 1.56 2.66 -14.68
CA TRP A 91 1.62 1.76 -13.51
C TRP A 91 2.51 0.54 -13.70
N GLN A 92 2.97 0.25 -14.93
CA GLN A 92 3.76 -0.94 -15.21
C GLN A 92 4.99 -1.06 -14.29
N GLY A 93 5.22 -2.28 -13.78
CA GLY A 93 6.33 -2.59 -12.87
C GLY A 93 5.96 -2.52 -11.39
N LEU A 94 4.85 -1.89 -10.99
CA LEU A 94 4.37 -1.88 -9.61
C LEU A 94 3.64 -3.18 -9.21
N GLY A 95 2.98 -3.83 -10.18
CA GLY A 95 2.15 -5.01 -9.92
C GLY A 95 0.85 -4.68 -9.19
N TYR A 96 0.08 -5.74 -8.82
CA TYR A 96 -1.22 -5.58 -8.15
C TYR A 96 -2.11 -4.55 -8.87
N ASN A 97 -2.29 -4.73 -10.16
CA ASN A 97 -2.85 -3.74 -11.09
C ASN A 97 -4.27 -3.27 -10.71
N ARG A 98 -5.06 -4.06 -9.94
CA ARG A 98 -6.37 -3.61 -9.44
C ARG A 98 -6.29 -2.27 -8.69
N ARG A 99 -5.15 -1.99 -8.05
CA ARG A 99 -4.95 -0.72 -7.33
C ARG A 99 -5.01 0.51 -8.25
N VAL A 100 -4.54 0.39 -9.48
CA VAL A 100 -4.58 1.54 -10.40
C VAL A 100 -6.00 1.80 -10.92
N ILE A 101 -6.82 0.76 -11.09
CA ILE A 101 -8.26 0.95 -11.35
C ILE A 101 -8.90 1.65 -10.15
N ASN A 102 -8.70 1.12 -8.96
CA ASN A 102 -9.24 1.71 -7.73
C ASN A 102 -8.77 3.16 -7.55
N LEU A 103 -7.50 3.48 -7.84
CA LEU A 103 -6.99 4.85 -7.77
C LEU A 103 -7.68 5.78 -8.76
N LYS A 104 -7.91 5.32 -10.00
CA LYS A 104 -8.65 6.08 -11.01
C LYS A 104 -10.11 6.29 -10.59
N GLU A 105 -10.80 5.23 -10.18
CA GLU A 105 -12.17 5.29 -9.66
C GLU A 105 -12.25 6.22 -8.43
N THR A 106 -11.27 6.16 -7.54
CA THR A 106 -11.17 7.09 -6.40
C THR A 106 -11.02 8.55 -6.85
N ALA A 107 -10.24 8.82 -7.90
CA ALA A 107 -10.12 10.16 -8.44
C ALA A 107 -11.45 10.66 -9.05
N GLU A 108 -12.18 9.79 -9.75
CA GLU A 108 -13.53 10.06 -10.28
C GLU A 108 -14.53 10.38 -9.16
N GLU A 109 -14.55 9.58 -8.10
CA GLU A 109 -15.41 9.80 -6.93
C GLU A 109 -15.06 11.11 -6.20
N ILE A 110 -13.78 11.42 -6.04
CA ILE A 110 -13.33 12.67 -5.41
C ILE A 110 -13.80 13.89 -6.23
N ILE A 111 -13.70 13.83 -7.55
CA ILE A 111 -14.17 14.93 -8.41
C ILE A 111 -15.70 15.04 -8.37
N SER A 112 -16.42 13.93 -8.53
CA SER A 112 -17.87 13.94 -8.70
C SER A 112 -18.64 14.17 -7.40
N ARG A 113 -18.23 13.52 -6.29
CA ARG A 113 -18.97 13.54 -5.02
C ARG A 113 -18.41 14.51 -4.00
N TYR A 114 -17.11 14.81 -4.07
CA TYR A 114 -16.42 15.63 -3.07
C TYR A 114 -15.85 16.94 -3.66
N SER A 115 -16.27 17.32 -4.87
CA SER A 115 -15.84 18.58 -5.52
C SER A 115 -14.32 18.75 -5.58
N GLY A 116 -13.59 17.66 -5.79
CA GLY A 116 -12.13 17.62 -5.89
C GLY A 116 -11.38 17.62 -4.55
N LYS A 117 -12.09 17.55 -3.41
CA LYS A 117 -11.47 17.54 -2.07
C LYS A 117 -11.47 16.13 -1.49
N VAL A 118 -10.34 15.70 -0.94
CA VAL A 118 -10.26 14.41 -0.23
C VAL A 118 -11.07 14.49 1.06
N PRO A 119 -11.95 13.51 1.34
CA PRO A 119 -12.72 13.48 2.59
C PRO A 119 -11.83 13.42 3.83
N GLU A 120 -12.30 14.01 4.93
CA GLU A 120 -11.55 14.15 6.18
C GLU A 120 -12.08 13.27 7.32
N SER A 121 -12.90 12.28 7.00
CA SER A 121 -13.42 11.30 7.96
C SER A 121 -13.10 9.86 7.52
N THR A 122 -12.93 8.95 8.48
CA THR A 122 -12.71 7.53 8.20
C THR A 122 -13.90 6.94 7.45
N GLU A 123 -15.12 7.32 7.84
CA GLU A 123 -16.39 6.82 7.31
C GLU A 123 -16.54 7.12 5.82
N GLU A 124 -16.14 8.30 5.39
CA GLU A 124 -16.17 8.69 3.97
C GLU A 124 -15.01 8.09 3.19
N LEU A 125 -13.80 8.11 3.75
CA LEU A 125 -12.60 7.57 3.09
C LEU A 125 -12.76 6.08 2.76
N ILE A 126 -13.35 5.27 3.64
CA ILE A 126 -13.54 3.83 3.37
C ILE A 126 -14.62 3.55 2.31
N GLN A 127 -15.41 4.52 1.90
CA GLN A 127 -16.33 4.40 0.76
C GLN A 127 -15.61 4.50 -0.58
N LEU A 128 -14.41 5.09 -0.60
CA LEU A 128 -13.63 5.22 -1.82
C LEU A 128 -13.00 3.88 -2.24
N PRO A 129 -12.98 3.57 -3.55
CA PRO A 129 -12.47 2.31 -4.06
C PRO A 129 -11.02 2.03 -3.63
N GLY A 130 -10.75 0.85 -3.07
CA GLY A 130 -9.40 0.44 -2.66
C GLY A 130 -8.86 1.06 -1.37
N ILE A 131 -9.66 1.85 -0.66
CA ILE A 131 -9.31 2.45 0.63
C ILE A 131 -9.95 1.65 1.77
N GLY A 132 -9.14 0.85 2.46
CA GLY A 132 -9.51 0.17 3.68
C GLY A 132 -9.21 1.02 4.93
N LYS A 133 -9.62 0.53 6.11
CA LYS A 133 -9.42 1.24 7.39
C LYS A 133 -7.97 1.69 7.64
N ALA A 134 -6.98 0.85 7.31
CA ALA A 134 -5.57 1.21 7.48
C ALA A 134 -5.14 2.34 6.53
N THR A 135 -5.56 2.29 5.26
CA THR A 135 -5.27 3.35 4.29
C THR A 135 -6.01 4.65 4.65
N ALA A 136 -7.26 4.58 5.11
CA ALA A 136 -8.00 5.74 5.60
C ALA A 136 -7.29 6.41 6.78
N GLY A 137 -6.84 5.62 7.77
CA GLY A 137 -6.05 6.12 8.89
C GLY A 137 -4.72 6.77 8.46
N ALA A 138 -4.03 6.17 7.49
CA ALA A 138 -2.81 6.72 6.91
C ALA A 138 -3.08 8.08 6.21
N ILE A 139 -4.15 8.17 5.41
CA ILE A 139 -4.56 9.42 4.76
C ILE A 139 -4.85 10.51 5.80
N LEU A 140 -5.63 10.21 6.85
CA LEU A 140 -5.92 11.17 7.92
C LEU A 140 -4.63 11.68 8.59
N ALA A 141 -3.69 10.80 8.87
CA ALA A 141 -2.41 11.18 9.47
C ALA A 141 -1.51 11.95 8.48
N PHE A 142 -1.38 11.48 7.24
CA PHE A 142 -0.39 12.04 6.30
C PHE A 142 -0.88 13.26 5.55
N VAL A 143 -2.16 13.35 5.21
CA VAL A 143 -2.73 14.51 4.54
C VAL A 143 -3.08 15.61 5.54
N PHE A 144 -3.85 15.24 6.56
CA PHE A 144 -4.49 16.22 7.45
C PHE A 144 -3.78 16.39 8.79
N ASN A 145 -2.72 15.63 9.06
CA ASN A 145 -2.06 15.56 10.36
C ASN A 145 -3.04 15.30 11.51
N LYS A 146 -4.11 14.53 11.25
CA LYS A 146 -5.12 14.17 12.24
C LYS A 146 -4.69 12.91 12.99
N PRO A 147 -4.85 12.85 14.32
CA PRO A 147 -4.60 11.62 15.07
C PRO A 147 -5.59 10.54 14.64
N SER A 148 -5.05 9.45 14.15
CA SER A 148 -5.80 8.28 13.69
C SER A 148 -5.05 7.02 14.09
N VAL A 149 -5.77 5.99 14.57
CA VAL A 149 -5.16 4.73 15.02
C VAL A 149 -5.29 3.70 13.91
N PHE A 150 -4.16 3.28 13.35
CA PHE A 150 -4.10 2.25 12.32
C PHE A 150 -2.85 1.40 12.44
N ILE A 151 -2.89 0.20 11.85
CA ILE A 151 -1.75 -0.71 11.80
C ILE A 151 -1.45 -1.08 10.34
N GLU A 152 -0.19 -0.90 9.94
CA GLU A 152 0.38 -1.47 8.73
C GLU A 152 1.58 -2.35 9.08
N THR A 153 2.18 -2.98 8.10
CA THR A 153 3.23 -4.00 8.27
C THR A 153 4.44 -3.54 9.08
N ASN A 154 4.91 -2.28 8.91
CA ASN A 154 6.07 -1.78 9.63
C ASN A 154 5.71 -1.36 11.06
N ILE A 155 4.55 -0.73 11.25
CA ILE A 155 4.01 -0.41 12.58
C ILE A 155 3.87 -1.69 13.39
N ARG A 156 3.19 -2.71 12.85
CA ARG A 156 3.04 -4.02 13.50
C ARG A 156 4.39 -4.61 13.91
N ARG A 157 5.39 -4.55 13.01
CA ARG A 157 6.74 -5.06 13.27
C ARG A 157 7.41 -4.37 14.45
N VAL A 158 7.28 -3.06 14.55
CA VAL A 158 7.85 -2.27 15.65
C VAL A 158 7.19 -2.66 16.96
N PHE A 159 5.87 -2.70 17.03
CA PHE A 159 5.16 -3.04 18.26
C PHE A 159 5.41 -4.48 18.71
N ILE A 160 5.45 -5.44 17.79
CA ILE A 160 5.81 -6.82 18.10
C ILE A 160 7.25 -6.88 18.64
N HIS A 161 8.19 -6.15 18.06
CA HIS A 161 9.58 -6.12 18.50
C HIS A 161 9.73 -5.61 19.93
N PHE A 162 9.05 -4.52 20.27
CA PHE A 162 9.21 -3.88 21.58
C PHE A 162 8.37 -4.50 22.69
N PHE A 163 7.16 -4.99 22.38
CA PHE A 163 6.17 -5.32 23.41
C PHE A 163 5.76 -6.79 23.46
N PHE A 164 6.13 -7.60 22.44
CA PHE A 164 5.67 -9.00 22.33
C PHE A 164 6.82 -9.97 22.06
N GLN A 165 7.95 -9.81 22.77
CA GLN A 165 9.16 -10.61 22.50
C GLN A 165 8.96 -12.11 22.71
N ASP A 166 8.21 -12.51 23.74
CA ASP A 166 8.01 -13.91 24.14
C ASP A 166 6.67 -14.50 23.66
N LYS A 167 5.89 -13.73 22.89
CA LYS A 167 4.55 -14.15 22.42
C LYS A 167 4.56 -14.52 20.95
N LYS A 168 3.72 -15.51 20.58
CA LYS A 168 3.39 -15.88 19.20
C LYS A 168 1.90 -15.68 18.97
N ASP A 169 1.48 -15.73 17.71
CA ASP A 169 0.08 -15.59 17.29
C ASP A 169 -0.57 -14.27 17.76
N ILE A 170 0.17 -13.18 17.61
CA ILE A 170 -0.23 -11.85 18.09
C ILE A 170 -1.28 -11.28 17.14
N GLN A 171 -2.44 -10.93 17.70
CA GLN A 171 -3.54 -10.31 16.97
C GLN A 171 -3.41 -8.79 16.94
N ASP A 172 -3.86 -8.15 15.85
CA ASP A 172 -3.87 -6.69 15.75
C ASP A 172 -4.65 -6.00 16.88
N LYS A 173 -5.73 -6.63 17.37
CA LYS A 173 -6.50 -6.14 18.51
C LYS A 173 -5.69 -5.99 19.82
N GLU A 174 -4.57 -6.69 19.93
CA GLU A 174 -3.66 -6.57 21.09
C GLU A 174 -2.65 -5.43 20.88
N ILE A 175 -2.33 -5.11 19.63
CA ILE A 175 -1.40 -4.05 19.26
C ILE A 175 -2.09 -2.68 19.24
N MET A 176 -3.34 -2.60 18.78
CA MET A 176 -4.09 -1.35 18.62
C MET A 176 -4.10 -0.46 19.87
N PRO A 177 -4.37 -0.98 21.10
CA PRO A 177 -4.33 -0.15 22.31
C PRO A 177 -2.94 0.44 22.62
N LEU A 178 -1.86 -0.22 22.18
CA LEU A 178 -0.51 0.29 22.34
C LEU A 178 -0.20 1.37 21.32
N VAL A 179 -0.68 1.21 20.07
CA VAL A 179 -0.58 2.24 19.03
C VAL A 179 -1.28 3.51 19.50
N GLU A 180 -2.51 3.38 20.01
CA GLU A 180 -3.30 4.49 20.54
C GLU A 180 -2.60 5.21 21.71
N LYS A 181 -2.09 4.45 22.69
CA LYS A 181 -1.38 5.01 23.85
C LYS A 181 -0.08 5.72 23.51
N THR A 182 0.56 5.34 22.42
CA THR A 182 1.85 5.91 22.00
C THR A 182 1.71 6.90 20.85
N LEU A 183 0.49 7.17 20.38
CA LEU A 183 0.24 8.12 19.31
C LEU A 183 0.69 9.53 19.74
N ASP A 184 1.45 10.19 18.87
CA ASP A 184 1.70 11.61 18.97
C ASP A 184 0.51 12.38 18.38
N HIS A 185 -0.31 12.96 19.25
CA HIS A 185 -1.53 13.68 18.85
C HIS A 185 -1.25 15.04 18.20
N GLU A 186 -0.08 15.63 18.46
CA GLU A 186 0.31 16.91 17.87
C GLU A 186 0.90 16.73 16.46
N ASN A 187 1.72 15.68 16.29
CA ASN A 187 2.42 15.41 15.04
C ASN A 187 2.27 13.94 14.59
N PRO A 188 1.03 13.45 14.36
CA PRO A 188 0.80 12.05 13.99
C PRO A 188 1.49 11.67 12.67
N ARG A 189 1.59 12.58 11.69
CA ARG A 189 2.32 12.37 10.44
C ARG A 189 3.78 12.01 10.68
N TYR A 190 4.47 12.82 11.47
CA TYR A 190 5.88 12.59 11.80
C TYR A 190 6.06 11.29 12.56
N TRP A 191 5.20 11.03 13.56
CA TRP A 191 5.22 9.82 14.36
C TRP A 191 5.09 8.55 13.53
N TYR A 192 4.13 8.50 12.62
CA TYR A 192 3.94 7.34 11.76
C TYR A 192 5.09 7.14 10.78
N TYR A 193 5.64 8.19 10.19
CA TYR A 193 6.85 8.07 9.36
C TYR A 193 8.03 7.52 10.16
N ALA A 194 8.19 7.95 11.41
CA ALA A 194 9.24 7.44 12.30
C ALA A 194 9.06 5.94 12.59
N LEU A 195 7.85 5.50 12.91
CA LEU A 195 7.52 4.08 13.08
C LEU A 195 7.79 3.27 11.81
N MET A 196 7.39 3.76 10.65
CA MET A 196 7.60 3.08 9.37
C MET A 196 9.08 2.91 9.06
N ASP A 197 9.91 3.89 9.36
CA ASP A 197 11.35 3.82 9.11
C ASP A 197 12.05 2.87 10.08
N TYR A 198 11.67 2.90 11.35
CA TYR A 198 12.17 1.94 12.33
C TYR A 198 11.76 0.50 11.98
N GLY A 199 10.52 0.31 11.55
CA GLY A 199 10.04 -0.99 11.08
C GLY A 199 10.79 -1.50 9.84
N ALA A 200 11.17 -0.63 8.93
CA ALA A 200 12.01 -0.99 7.79
C ALA A 200 13.44 -1.38 8.21
N LEU A 201 14.02 -0.68 9.21
CA LEU A 201 15.30 -1.06 9.81
C LEU A 201 15.26 -2.51 10.35
N LEU A 202 14.25 -2.83 11.17
CA LEU A 202 14.12 -4.16 11.75
C LEU A 202 14.06 -5.27 10.70
N LYS A 203 13.41 -4.99 9.55
CA LYS A 203 13.41 -5.92 8.41
C LYS A 203 14.82 -6.14 7.83
N LYS A 204 15.60 -5.07 7.68
CA LYS A 204 16.96 -5.12 7.12
C LYS A 204 17.94 -5.87 8.03
N GLN A 205 17.74 -5.83 9.34
CA GLN A 205 18.58 -6.52 10.34
C GLN A 205 18.35 -8.04 10.41
N GLY A 206 17.55 -8.61 9.51
CA GLY A 206 17.34 -10.05 9.38
C GLY A 206 16.30 -10.64 10.33
N SER A 207 15.96 -9.98 11.41
CA SER A 207 14.84 -10.39 12.25
C SER A 207 13.53 -9.84 11.67
N ASN A 208 12.57 -10.72 11.38
CA ASN A 208 11.23 -10.28 10.99
C ASN A 208 10.21 -10.57 12.10
N PRO A 209 10.01 -9.65 13.07
CA PRO A 209 9.06 -9.83 14.15
C PRO A 209 7.63 -10.17 13.69
N ASN A 210 7.25 -9.75 12.48
CA ASN A 210 5.92 -10.07 11.92
C ASN A 210 5.65 -11.57 11.78
N ARG A 211 6.68 -12.43 11.78
CA ARG A 211 6.49 -13.90 11.82
C ARG A 211 5.72 -14.38 13.07
N LYS A 212 5.66 -13.54 14.10
CA LYS A 212 4.91 -13.79 15.34
C LYS A 212 3.46 -13.32 15.28
N SER A 213 3.09 -12.57 14.23
CA SER A 213 1.72 -12.10 14.03
C SER A 213 0.83 -13.21 13.48
N ALA A 214 -0.39 -13.30 13.96
CA ALA A 214 -1.45 -14.13 13.39
C ALA A 214 -1.80 -13.75 11.94
N HIS A 215 -1.53 -12.51 11.56
CA HIS A 215 -1.76 -12.01 10.20
C HIS A 215 -0.56 -12.20 9.26
N TYR A 216 0.50 -12.89 9.73
CA TYR A 216 1.67 -13.11 8.89
C TYR A 216 1.37 -14.15 7.82
N SER A 217 1.47 -13.75 6.57
CA SER A 217 1.44 -14.63 5.42
C SER A 217 2.71 -14.47 4.60
N ARG A 218 3.34 -15.56 4.27
CA ARG A 218 4.46 -15.56 3.31
C ARG A 218 3.89 -15.49 1.91
N GLN A 219 4.23 -14.44 1.18
CA GLN A 219 3.84 -14.31 -0.21
C GLN A 219 4.49 -15.43 -1.04
N ALA A 220 3.68 -16.09 -1.88
CA ALA A 220 4.19 -17.09 -2.83
C ALA A 220 5.26 -16.47 -3.77
N PRO A 221 6.19 -17.26 -4.29
CA PRO A 221 7.15 -16.79 -5.31
C PRO A 221 6.45 -16.07 -6.45
N PHE A 222 7.14 -15.12 -7.06
CA PHE A 222 6.58 -14.38 -8.19
C PHE A 222 6.59 -15.22 -9.47
N GLU A 223 7.67 -15.95 -9.68
CA GLU A 223 7.87 -16.82 -10.84
C GLU A 223 6.84 -17.95 -10.86
N GLY A 224 6.19 -18.16 -11.99
CA GLY A 224 5.10 -19.14 -12.16
C GLY A 224 3.78 -18.76 -11.50
N SER A 225 3.67 -17.59 -10.87
CA SER A 225 2.43 -17.18 -10.18
C SER A 225 1.40 -16.54 -11.14
N ASN A 226 0.12 -16.61 -10.74
CA ASN A 226 -0.96 -15.89 -11.44
C ASN A 226 -0.68 -14.40 -11.56
N ARG A 227 0.05 -13.80 -10.59
CA ARG A 227 0.45 -12.38 -10.65
C ARG A 227 1.40 -12.09 -11.81
N GLN A 228 2.32 -13.01 -12.09
CA GLN A 228 3.24 -12.91 -13.22
C GLN A 228 2.46 -13.01 -14.56
N ALA A 229 1.63 -14.02 -14.71
CA ALA A 229 0.83 -14.23 -15.90
C ALA A 229 -0.13 -13.06 -16.18
N ARG A 230 -0.87 -12.60 -15.15
CA ARG A 230 -1.74 -11.40 -15.26
C ARG A 230 -0.94 -10.16 -15.69
N GLY A 231 0.23 -9.93 -15.11
CA GLY A 231 1.09 -8.82 -15.48
C GLY A 231 1.64 -8.93 -16.90
N ALA A 232 1.94 -10.13 -17.36
CA ALA A 232 2.42 -10.41 -18.71
C ALA A 232 1.33 -10.18 -19.76
N ILE A 233 0.10 -10.69 -19.53
CA ILE A 233 -1.07 -10.46 -20.40
C ILE A 233 -1.29 -8.95 -20.59
N LEU A 234 -1.41 -8.20 -19.50
CA LEU A 234 -1.64 -6.76 -19.58
C LEU A 234 -0.50 -6.03 -20.32
N ARG A 235 0.75 -6.44 -20.12
CA ARG A 235 1.90 -5.85 -20.83
C ARG A 235 1.85 -6.13 -22.32
N HIS A 236 1.53 -7.35 -22.73
CA HIS A 236 1.39 -7.71 -24.14
C HIS A 236 0.27 -6.90 -24.81
N LEU A 237 -0.89 -6.79 -24.17
CA LEU A 237 -2.00 -6.01 -24.69
C LEU A 237 -1.72 -4.50 -24.72
N LEU A 238 -0.94 -3.98 -23.78
CA LEU A 238 -0.50 -2.57 -23.81
C LEU A 238 0.41 -2.28 -24.99
N ASN A 239 1.32 -3.20 -25.34
CA ASN A 239 2.31 -3.02 -26.39
C ASN A 239 1.76 -3.31 -27.78
N ASN A 240 0.94 -4.34 -27.90
CA ASN A 240 0.49 -4.87 -29.21
C ASN A 240 -0.99 -4.55 -29.52
N GLY A 241 -1.73 -4.02 -28.58
CA GLY A 241 -3.17 -3.75 -28.72
C GLY A 241 -3.99 -5.02 -28.58
N THR A 242 -4.89 -5.27 -29.55
CA THR A 242 -5.73 -6.46 -29.59
C THR A 242 -4.93 -7.69 -30.01
N MET A 243 -5.15 -8.81 -29.32
CA MET A 243 -4.51 -10.10 -29.64
C MET A 243 -5.52 -11.23 -29.57
N GLU A 244 -5.31 -12.28 -30.35
CA GLU A 244 -6.09 -13.51 -30.26
C GLU A 244 -5.80 -14.19 -28.89
N GLU A 245 -6.85 -14.68 -28.22
CA GLU A 245 -6.74 -15.27 -26.88
C GLU A 245 -5.81 -16.49 -26.88
N TYR A 246 -5.93 -17.38 -27.87
CA TYR A 246 -5.08 -18.55 -27.95
C TYR A 246 -3.62 -18.22 -28.25
N GLU A 247 -3.37 -17.27 -29.14
CA GLU A 247 -2.01 -16.77 -29.43
C GLU A 247 -1.36 -16.20 -28.18
N LEU A 248 -2.09 -15.36 -27.44
CA LEU A 248 -1.60 -14.74 -26.19
C LEU A 248 -1.26 -15.79 -25.13
N ILE A 249 -2.10 -16.81 -24.94
CA ILE A 249 -1.88 -17.91 -24.01
C ILE A 249 -0.64 -18.73 -24.41
N THR A 250 -0.52 -19.05 -25.69
CA THR A 250 0.63 -19.80 -26.24
C THR A 250 1.94 -19.06 -26.07
N LEU A 251 1.96 -17.75 -26.36
CA LEU A 251 3.12 -16.88 -26.21
C LEU A 251 3.62 -16.83 -24.77
N LEU A 252 2.72 -16.95 -23.79
CA LEU A 252 3.07 -16.92 -22.36
C LEU A 252 3.50 -18.30 -21.82
N GLY A 253 3.41 -19.36 -22.61
CA GLY A 253 3.79 -20.71 -22.21
C GLY A 253 2.95 -21.27 -21.04
N ILE A 254 1.70 -20.83 -20.90
CA ILE A 254 0.75 -21.33 -19.90
C ILE A 254 -0.27 -22.27 -20.53
N THR A 255 -0.84 -23.19 -19.75
CA THR A 255 -1.84 -24.11 -20.27
C THR A 255 -3.12 -23.36 -20.68
N PRO A 256 -3.83 -23.80 -21.73
CA PRO A 256 -5.05 -23.14 -22.19
C PRO A 256 -6.06 -22.88 -21.08
N LEU A 257 -6.41 -23.90 -20.30
CA LEU A 257 -7.35 -23.78 -19.17
C LEU A 257 -6.92 -22.73 -18.13
N HIS A 258 -5.63 -22.65 -17.83
CA HIS A 258 -5.09 -21.66 -16.90
C HIS A 258 -5.13 -20.25 -17.49
N GLY A 259 -4.77 -20.11 -18.77
CA GLY A 259 -4.81 -18.84 -19.51
C GLY A 259 -6.22 -18.26 -19.59
N GLU A 260 -7.18 -19.07 -20.03
CA GLU A 260 -8.61 -18.71 -20.12
C GLU A 260 -9.15 -18.23 -18.75
N LYS A 261 -8.80 -18.94 -17.67
CA LYS A 261 -9.18 -18.51 -16.31
C LYS A 261 -8.61 -17.15 -15.96
N ILE A 262 -7.32 -16.92 -16.23
CA ILE A 262 -6.67 -15.62 -15.92
C ILE A 262 -7.29 -14.51 -16.75
N ILE A 263 -7.57 -14.73 -18.04
CA ILE A 263 -8.22 -13.75 -18.92
C ILE A 263 -9.63 -13.44 -18.41
N SER A 264 -10.43 -14.46 -18.05
CA SER A 264 -11.75 -14.27 -17.44
C SER A 264 -11.70 -13.49 -16.13
N ASP A 265 -10.70 -13.73 -15.27
CA ASP A 265 -10.50 -12.97 -14.04
C ASP A 265 -10.12 -11.51 -14.34
N LEU A 266 -9.29 -11.25 -15.36
CA LEU A 266 -8.94 -9.91 -15.80
C LEU A 266 -10.13 -9.15 -16.41
N GLU A 267 -11.00 -9.86 -17.13
CA GLU A 267 -12.25 -9.31 -17.69
C GLU A 267 -13.24 -8.92 -16.58
N LYS A 268 -13.44 -9.80 -15.58
CA LYS A 268 -14.25 -9.51 -14.39
C LYS A 268 -13.71 -8.33 -13.59
N ASP A 269 -12.40 -8.22 -13.53
CA ASP A 269 -11.71 -7.10 -12.85
C ASP A 269 -11.75 -5.79 -13.65
N GLY A 270 -12.30 -5.79 -14.87
CA GLY A 270 -12.49 -4.59 -15.69
C GLY A 270 -11.25 -4.13 -16.46
N PHE A 271 -10.22 -4.98 -16.62
CA PHE A 271 -9.02 -4.63 -17.38
C PHE A 271 -9.16 -4.80 -18.89
N LEU A 272 -9.88 -5.82 -19.29
CA LEU A 272 -10.02 -6.22 -20.67
C LEU A 272 -11.45 -6.68 -20.98
N TYR A 273 -11.72 -6.89 -22.25
CA TYR A 273 -12.94 -7.52 -22.73
C TYR A 273 -12.62 -8.43 -23.92
N ARG A 274 -13.47 -9.43 -24.15
CA ARG A 274 -13.41 -10.30 -25.33
C ARG A 274 -14.19 -9.70 -26.48
N CYS A 275 -13.60 -9.76 -27.68
CA CYS A 275 -14.22 -9.38 -28.95
C CYS A 275 -14.02 -10.53 -29.96
N GLY A 276 -14.98 -11.45 -30.04
CA GLY A 276 -14.81 -12.70 -30.77
C GLY A 276 -13.70 -13.57 -30.18
N ALA A 277 -12.74 -13.99 -31.01
CA ALA A 277 -11.55 -14.74 -30.57
C ALA A 277 -10.47 -13.86 -29.94
N ASN A 278 -10.62 -12.52 -29.99
CA ASN A 278 -9.62 -11.57 -29.54
C ASN A 278 -9.89 -11.05 -28.12
N VAL A 279 -8.84 -10.63 -27.46
CA VAL A 279 -8.87 -9.88 -26.18
C VAL A 279 -8.32 -8.47 -26.37
N CYS A 280 -9.00 -7.49 -25.78
CA CYS A 280 -8.69 -6.07 -25.89
C CYS A 280 -8.64 -5.44 -24.50
N LEU A 281 -7.75 -4.47 -24.29
CA LEU A 281 -7.80 -3.64 -23.08
C LEU A 281 -9.04 -2.73 -23.11
N ARG A 282 -9.65 -2.53 -21.97
CA ARG A 282 -10.64 -1.44 -21.81
C ARG A 282 -9.93 -0.09 -21.97
N THR A 283 -10.58 0.80 -22.72
CA THR A 283 -10.11 2.17 -22.96
C THR A 283 -10.51 3.11 -21.83
#